data_48e2a4688f624a77bf7a8b200cb0b83c
#
_entry.id   48e2a4688f624a77bf7a8b200cb0b83c
#
_cell.length_a   1.000
_cell.length_b   1.000
_cell.length_c   1.000
_cell.angle_alpha   90.00
_cell.angle_beta   90.00
_cell.angle_gamma   90.00
#
_symmetry.space_group_name_H-M   'P 1'
#
loop_
_entity.id
_entity.type
_entity.pdbx_description
1 polymer ?
#
loop_
_entity_poly.entity_id
_entity_poly.type
_entity_poly.pdbx_seq_one_letter_code
_entity_poly.pdbx_strand_id
1 'polypeptide(L)'
;MMNPSKYERQYFMPPETSLDWTKKEYITKAPTWCSVDLRDGNQALIIPMSLDEKVEFFKLLVKVGFKEIEVGFPAASETEYTFLRTLIENDLIPDDVTIQVLTQAREHIIKKTFEALKGAKRAIVHVYNSTSVAQREQVFKKSKEEVMKIATDGAKLLKRLADETDGNFLFEYSPESFTGTEIDYALDVCNAVLDVWQPRPDWKVIINLPVTVQLSLPHVYASQIEYMSKHMKYRENVVLSLHPHNDRGCGVADTELALLAGADRVEGTLFGNGERTGNVDIITLALNMYTHGVDPKLDFSNLPELTKAYERLTRMSVYERQPYTGQLVFAAFSGSHQDAIAKGMHWRDEKHPEHWNIPYLPIDPHDVGREYESDVIRINSQSGKGGISYVLEENFGFHIPGKMREDVGYTVKDVSDKRHQELVPRDILKVFKEVYVNIDDPCKLKEVHFVQKDSGIEAEISLEKSGVPKLYHGKGNGRLDAVSNALQRHSDMHYSIVTYQEHALNVGSNSQACAYVGVQEPNGNVTWGSGIHEDIITASVLALISAVNRLDQ
;
A
#
# COMPACT_ATOMS: atom_id res chain seq x y z
N MET A 1 25.38 23.84 8.74
CA MET A 1 24.36 23.55 9.76
C MET A 1 23.01 24.08 9.31
N MET A 2 21.91 23.33 9.54
CA MET A 2 20.56 23.82 9.29
C MET A 2 20.26 25.02 10.22
N ASN A 3 19.65 26.08 9.67
CA ASN A 3 19.30 27.26 10.45
C ASN A 3 17.78 27.43 10.51
N PRO A 4 17.11 27.07 11.60
CA PRO A 4 15.65 27.20 11.73
C PRO A 4 15.19 28.65 11.96
N SER A 5 16.08 29.56 12.36
CA SER A 5 15.69 30.96 12.68
C SER A 5 15.26 31.77 11.47
N LYS A 6 15.51 31.29 10.24
CA LYS A 6 15.03 31.93 9.00
C LYS A 6 13.56 31.62 8.69
N TYR A 7 12.94 30.72 9.45
CA TYR A 7 11.55 30.31 9.24
C TYR A 7 10.66 30.88 10.33
N GLU A 8 9.49 31.32 9.92
CA GLU A 8 8.41 31.76 10.82
C GLU A 8 7.08 31.14 10.38
N ARG A 9 6.07 31.28 11.22
CA ARG A 9 4.72 30.79 10.91
C ARG A 9 4.10 31.67 9.83
N GLN A 10 3.67 31.05 8.72
CA GLN A 10 3.06 31.72 7.56
C GLN A 10 1.58 31.35 7.39
N TYR A 11 0.92 30.96 8.49
CA TYR A 11 -0.48 30.61 8.52
C TYR A 11 -1.22 31.41 9.60
N PHE A 12 -2.53 31.44 9.48
CA PHE A 12 -3.40 32.24 10.34
C PHE A 12 -4.38 31.36 11.08
N MET A 13 -4.32 31.39 12.43
CA MET A 13 -5.35 30.77 13.25
C MET A 13 -6.63 31.59 13.14
N PRO A 14 -7.81 30.94 13.09
CA PRO A 14 -9.08 31.66 13.18
C PRO A 14 -9.18 32.38 14.53
N PRO A 15 -9.88 33.55 14.58
CA PRO A 15 -10.04 34.30 15.82
C PRO A 15 -10.83 33.54 16.88
N GLU A 16 -11.66 32.61 16.46
CA GLU A 16 -12.43 31.73 17.33
C GLU A 16 -12.55 30.31 16.73
N THR A 17 -12.71 29.32 17.58
CA THR A 17 -13.03 27.95 17.21
C THR A 17 -13.85 27.29 18.31
N SER A 18 -14.88 26.52 17.95
CA SER A 18 -15.65 25.75 18.93
C SER A 18 -15.05 24.37 19.15
N LEU A 19 -14.16 23.88 18.26
CA LEU A 19 -13.61 22.53 18.27
C LEU A 19 -14.69 21.44 18.28
N ASP A 20 -15.90 21.71 17.77
CA ASP A 20 -16.99 20.75 17.76
C ASP A 20 -16.69 19.51 16.91
N TRP A 21 -15.85 19.69 15.88
CA TRP A 21 -15.37 18.60 15.04
C TRP A 21 -14.58 17.54 15.83
N THR A 22 -13.89 17.92 16.90
CA THR A 22 -13.11 16.98 17.73
C THR A 22 -13.97 15.98 18.52
N LYS A 23 -15.29 16.23 18.62
CA LYS A 23 -16.26 15.34 19.28
C LYS A 23 -16.78 14.25 18.35
N LYS A 24 -16.53 14.37 17.05
CA LYS A 24 -16.92 13.37 16.04
C LYS A 24 -15.82 12.33 15.94
N GLU A 25 -16.16 11.05 16.10
CA GLU A 25 -15.20 9.95 16.12
C GLU A 25 -14.71 9.57 14.73
N TYR A 26 -15.57 9.69 13.69
CA TYR A 26 -15.24 9.31 12.31
C TYR A 26 -16.17 10.05 11.32
N ILE A 27 -15.82 9.96 10.04
CA ILE A 27 -16.62 10.51 8.94
C ILE A 27 -17.76 9.54 8.65
N THR A 28 -19.00 9.98 8.81
CA THR A 28 -20.20 9.11 8.76
C THR A 28 -20.82 8.97 7.37
N LYS A 29 -20.37 9.75 6.39
CA LYS A 29 -20.82 9.70 4.99
C LYS A 29 -19.70 10.11 4.04
N ALA A 30 -19.70 9.53 2.83
CA ALA A 30 -18.78 9.95 1.79
C ALA A 30 -19.01 11.43 1.41
N PRO A 31 -17.94 12.21 1.15
CA PRO A 31 -18.05 13.51 0.53
C PRO A 31 -18.39 13.37 -0.96
N THR A 32 -18.69 14.49 -1.63
CA THR A 32 -18.60 14.53 -3.08
C THR A 32 -17.14 14.47 -3.49
N TRP A 33 -16.79 13.51 -4.35
CA TRP A 33 -15.44 13.34 -4.85
C TRP A 33 -15.24 14.01 -6.20
N CYS A 34 -14.19 14.81 -6.32
CA CYS A 34 -13.71 15.31 -7.60
C CYS A 34 -12.29 14.82 -7.86
N SER A 35 -12.09 14.10 -8.95
CA SER A 35 -10.74 13.77 -9.39
C SER A 35 -10.12 14.97 -10.11
N VAL A 36 -8.91 15.34 -9.69
CA VAL A 36 -8.07 16.32 -10.38
C VAL A 36 -6.85 15.68 -11.08
N ASP A 37 -6.89 14.37 -11.28
CA ASP A 37 -5.82 13.61 -11.95
C ASP A 37 -5.49 14.14 -13.34
N LEU A 38 -6.50 14.48 -14.13
CA LEU A 38 -6.35 14.93 -15.53
C LEU A 38 -5.95 16.41 -15.67
N ARG A 39 -6.00 17.19 -14.58
CA ARG A 39 -5.51 18.56 -14.54
C ARG A 39 -4.26 18.67 -13.69
N ASP A 40 -4.39 18.67 -12.35
CA ASP A 40 -3.30 18.90 -11.41
C ASP A 40 -2.30 17.72 -11.39
N GLY A 41 -2.83 16.50 -11.44
CA GLY A 41 -2.03 15.29 -11.58
C GLY A 41 -1.25 15.25 -12.90
N ASN A 42 -1.92 15.49 -14.03
CA ASN A 42 -1.29 15.50 -15.36
C ASN A 42 -0.27 16.64 -15.53
N GLN A 43 -0.56 17.80 -14.98
CA GLN A 43 0.33 18.96 -15.02
C GLN A 43 1.68 18.67 -14.36
N ALA A 44 1.70 17.83 -13.32
CA ALA A 44 2.88 17.48 -12.55
C ALA A 44 3.70 16.33 -13.15
N LEU A 45 3.24 15.68 -14.21
CA LEU A 45 3.96 14.58 -14.87
C LEU A 45 5.17 15.11 -15.64
N ILE A 46 6.30 14.39 -15.56
CA ILE A 46 7.49 14.68 -16.36
C ILE A 46 7.16 14.61 -17.87
N ILE A 47 6.34 13.62 -18.25
CA ILE A 47 5.79 13.48 -19.60
C ILE A 47 4.26 13.49 -19.44
N PRO A 48 3.60 14.61 -19.73
CA PRO A 48 2.14 14.70 -19.68
C PRO A 48 1.48 13.65 -20.59
N MET A 49 0.29 13.22 -20.22
CA MET A 49 -0.48 12.26 -21.01
C MET A 49 -0.85 12.84 -22.39
N SER A 50 -0.77 11.99 -23.41
CA SER A 50 -1.31 12.25 -24.74
C SER A 50 -2.85 12.34 -24.71
N LEU A 51 -3.46 12.79 -25.80
CA LEU A 51 -4.92 12.85 -25.94
C LEU A 51 -5.58 11.49 -25.67
N ASP A 52 -5.07 10.43 -26.30
CA ASP A 52 -5.64 9.09 -26.15
C ASP A 52 -5.49 8.56 -24.71
N GLU A 53 -4.35 8.80 -24.09
CA GLU A 53 -4.10 8.42 -22.69
C GLU A 53 -5.02 9.19 -21.74
N LYS A 54 -5.28 10.49 -21.98
CA LYS A 54 -6.24 11.27 -21.20
C LYS A 54 -7.67 10.74 -21.34
N VAL A 55 -8.09 10.36 -22.54
CA VAL A 55 -9.41 9.74 -22.78
C VAL A 55 -9.52 8.39 -22.07
N GLU A 56 -8.47 7.58 -22.11
CA GLU A 56 -8.43 6.30 -21.38
C GLU A 56 -8.50 6.52 -19.88
N PHE A 57 -7.72 7.47 -19.34
CA PHE A 57 -7.74 7.80 -17.91
C PHE A 57 -9.08 8.37 -17.46
N PHE A 58 -9.73 9.20 -18.28
CA PHE A 58 -11.09 9.68 -18.02
C PHE A 58 -12.09 8.51 -17.85
N LYS A 59 -12.05 7.55 -18.76
CA LYS A 59 -12.89 6.35 -18.66
C LYS A 59 -12.59 5.50 -17.42
N LEU A 60 -11.33 5.43 -17.02
CA LEU A 60 -10.92 4.76 -15.79
C LEU A 60 -11.52 5.44 -14.56
N LEU A 61 -11.46 6.78 -14.48
CA LEU A 61 -12.07 7.54 -13.38
C LEU A 61 -13.60 7.36 -13.32
N VAL A 62 -14.26 7.35 -14.47
CA VAL A 62 -15.70 7.05 -14.55
C VAL A 62 -16.00 5.62 -14.06
N LYS A 63 -15.19 4.62 -14.44
CA LYS A 63 -15.32 3.23 -13.97
C LYS A 63 -15.14 3.12 -12.46
N VAL A 64 -14.19 3.86 -11.86
CA VAL A 64 -13.98 3.92 -10.40
C VAL A 64 -15.21 4.52 -9.69
N GLY A 65 -16.00 5.35 -10.36
CA GLY A 65 -17.25 5.91 -9.81
C GLY A 65 -17.21 7.40 -9.56
N PHE A 66 -16.18 8.13 -9.99
CA PHE A 66 -16.17 9.59 -9.88
C PHE A 66 -17.34 10.21 -10.64
N LYS A 67 -18.02 11.16 -9.97
CA LYS A 67 -19.12 11.92 -10.54
C LYS A 67 -18.74 13.35 -10.88
N GLU A 68 -17.62 13.82 -10.39
CA GLU A 68 -17.00 15.08 -10.78
C GLU A 68 -15.54 14.84 -11.15
N ILE A 69 -15.11 15.33 -12.30
CA ILE A 69 -13.76 15.14 -12.84
C ILE A 69 -13.26 16.43 -13.44
N GLU A 70 -12.17 16.98 -12.88
CA GLU A 70 -11.49 18.15 -13.47
C GLU A 70 -10.63 17.69 -14.65
N VAL A 71 -11.11 17.95 -15.84
CA VAL A 71 -10.54 17.40 -17.08
C VAL A 71 -9.38 18.22 -17.64
N GLY A 72 -9.19 19.45 -17.17
CA GLY A 72 -8.04 20.25 -17.58
C GLY A 72 -8.22 21.74 -17.46
N PHE A 73 -7.28 22.48 -18.08
CA PHE A 73 -7.27 23.91 -18.21
C PHE A 73 -7.30 24.27 -19.72
N PRO A 74 -8.48 24.34 -20.35
CA PRO A 74 -8.61 24.39 -21.81
C PRO A 74 -7.98 25.64 -22.44
N ALA A 75 -7.78 26.72 -21.68
CA ALA A 75 -7.10 27.90 -22.18
C ALA A 75 -5.57 27.85 -22.06
N ALA A 76 -4.99 26.81 -21.42
CA ALA A 76 -3.55 26.71 -21.19
C ALA A 76 -2.78 26.16 -22.40
N SER A 77 -3.36 25.22 -23.16
CA SER A 77 -2.70 24.61 -24.31
C SER A 77 -3.71 24.02 -25.30
N GLU A 78 -3.23 23.76 -26.53
CA GLU A 78 -4.02 23.11 -27.57
C GLU A 78 -4.43 21.69 -27.18
N THR A 79 -3.56 20.94 -26.49
CA THR A 79 -3.88 19.58 -26.02
C THR A 79 -5.03 19.59 -25.03
N GLU A 80 -5.03 20.53 -24.07
CA GLU A 80 -6.10 20.68 -23.08
C GLU A 80 -7.42 21.07 -23.75
N TYR A 81 -7.36 21.98 -24.70
CA TYR A 81 -8.52 22.39 -25.49
C TYR A 81 -9.08 21.22 -26.30
N THR A 82 -8.24 20.54 -27.05
CA THR A 82 -8.63 19.40 -27.91
C THR A 82 -9.20 18.26 -27.09
N PHE A 83 -8.63 17.96 -25.92
CA PHE A 83 -9.14 16.91 -25.04
C PHE A 83 -10.56 17.21 -24.57
N LEU A 84 -10.82 18.42 -24.07
CA LEU A 84 -12.17 18.83 -23.68
C LEU A 84 -13.15 18.75 -24.86
N ARG A 85 -12.76 19.24 -26.05
CA ARG A 85 -13.60 19.14 -27.25
C ARG A 85 -13.87 17.68 -27.64
N THR A 86 -12.86 16.80 -27.54
CA THR A 86 -13.01 15.38 -27.82
C THR A 86 -14.04 14.71 -26.90
N LEU A 87 -14.02 15.05 -25.59
CA LEU A 87 -15.03 14.52 -24.66
C LEU A 87 -16.45 14.96 -25.02
N ILE A 88 -16.63 16.24 -25.39
CA ILE A 88 -17.93 16.82 -25.71
C ILE A 88 -18.44 16.33 -27.08
N GLU A 89 -17.63 16.42 -28.11
CA GLU A 89 -18.03 16.13 -29.51
C GLU A 89 -18.27 14.64 -29.76
N ASN A 90 -17.60 13.77 -29.04
CA ASN A 90 -17.78 12.32 -29.15
C ASN A 90 -18.74 11.75 -28.08
N ASP A 91 -19.47 12.59 -27.35
CA ASP A 91 -20.43 12.21 -26.30
C ASP A 91 -19.85 11.19 -25.29
N LEU A 92 -18.60 11.44 -24.84
CA LEU A 92 -17.87 10.55 -23.93
C LEU A 92 -18.20 10.79 -22.46
N ILE A 93 -18.95 11.84 -22.14
CA ILE A 93 -19.29 12.24 -20.77
C ILE A 93 -20.61 11.57 -20.38
N PRO A 94 -20.64 10.64 -19.43
CA PRO A 94 -21.89 10.03 -18.96
C PRO A 94 -22.86 11.08 -18.37
N ASP A 95 -24.16 10.83 -18.47
CA ASP A 95 -25.19 11.77 -18.00
C ASP A 95 -25.13 12.05 -16.49
N ASP A 96 -24.55 11.15 -15.71
CA ASP A 96 -24.37 11.28 -14.25
C ASP A 96 -23.01 11.81 -13.83
N VAL A 97 -22.14 12.16 -14.80
CA VAL A 97 -20.82 12.76 -14.58
C VAL A 97 -20.83 14.25 -14.95
N THR A 98 -20.24 15.08 -14.11
CA THR A 98 -20.04 16.51 -14.37
C THR A 98 -18.55 16.74 -14.57
N ILE A 99 -18.17 17.27 -15.72
CA ILE A 99 -16.79 17.72 -15.95
C ILE A 99 -16.55 19.05 -15.27
N GLN A 100 -15.32 19.25 -14.80
CA GLN A 100 -14.83 20.51 -14.28
C GLN A 100 -13.69 21.03 -15.14
N VAL A 101 -13.62 22.34 -15.33
CA VAL A 101 -12.53 23.00 -16.07
C VAL A 101 -11.99 24.18 -15.28
N LEU A 102 -10.65 24.27 -15.21
CA LEU A 102 -9.97 25.35 -14.53
C LEU A 102 -9.87 26.59 -15.42
N THR A 103 -10.01 27.78 -14.83
CA THR A 103 -9.75 29.06 -15.48
C THR A 103 -9.20 30.08 -14.49
N GLN A 104 -8.24 30.90 -14.92
CA GLN A 104 -7.81 32.06 -14.12
C GLN A 104 -8.82 33.19 -14.22
N ALA A 105 -8.90 34.03 -13.18
CA ALA A 105 -9.73 35.21 -13.14
C ALA A 105 -9.18 36.32 -14.06
N ARG A 106 -9.07 36.04 -15.37
CA ARG A 106 -8.62 36.94 -16.45
C ARG A 106 -9.59 36.82 -17.63
N GLU A 107 -10.01 37.94 -18.15
CA GLU A 107 -11.08 38.05 -19.15
C GLU A 107 -10.84 37.12 -20.37
N HIS A 108 -9.67 37.22 -20.99
CA HIS A 108 -9.37 36.43 -22.21
C HIS A 108 -9.30 34.92 -21.92
N ILE A 109 -8.84 34.52 -20.72
CA ILE A 109 -8.76 33.11 -20.29
C ILE A 109 -10.18 32.57 -20.08
N ILE A 110 -11.03 33.28 -19.35
CA ILE A 110 -12.41 32.89 -19.10
C ILE A 110 -13.19 32.76 -20.42
N LYS A 111 -13.05 33.72 -21.34
CA LYS A 111 -13.69 33.68 -22.67
C LYS A 111 -13.28 32.42 -23.46
N LYS A 112 -11.97 32.09 -23.45
CA LYS A 112 -11.46 30.89 -24.13
C LYS A 112 -11.99 29.60 -23.49
N THR A 113 -12.17 29.59 -22.17
CA THR A 113 -12.76 28.46 -21.45
C THR A 113 -14.23 28.24 -21.87
N PHE A 114 -15.05 29.27 -21.95
CA PHE A 114 -16.44 29.14 -22.42
C PHE A 114 -16.53 28.79 -23.91
N GLU A 115 -15.60 29.27 -24.73
CA GLU A 115 -15.50 28.80 -26.13
C GLU A 115 -15.27 27.27 -26.20
N ALA A 116 -14.38 26.77 -25.36
CA ALA A 116 -14.08 25.34 -25.30
C ALA A 116 -15.26 24.48 -24.74
N LEU A 117 -16.12 25.05 -23.90
CA LEU A 117 -17.28 24.40 -23.29
C LEU A 117 -18.53 24.35 -24.19
N LYS A 118 -18.54 25.00 -25.36
CA LYS A 118 -19.70 24.97 -26.26
C LYS A 118 -20.18 23.55 -26.54
N GLY A 119 -21.48 23.29 -26.30
CA GLY A 119 -22.10 21.99 -26.46
C GLY A 119 -21.98 21.06 -25.25
N ALA A 120 -21.31 21.45 -24.18
CA ALA A 120 -21.33 20.70 -22.94
C ALA A 120 -22.71 20.79 -22.28
N LYS A 121 -23.31 19.65 -21.97
CA LYS A 121 -24.63 19.59 -21.30
C LYS A 121 -24.57 20.17 -19.88
N ARG A 122 -23.49 19.86 -19.15
CA ARG A 122 -23.26 20.29 -17.78
C ARG A 122 -21.76 20.38 -17.50
N ALA A 123 -21.32 21.47 -16.85
CA ALA A 123 -19.93 21.62 -16.42
C ALA A 123 -19.81 22.50 -15.18
N ILE A 124 -18.75 22.27 -14.40
CA ILE A 124 -18.27 23.18 -13.35
C ILE A 124 -17.19 24.06 -13.96
N VAL A 125 -17.34 25.37 -13.87
CA VAL A 125 -16.32 26.35 -14.26
C VAL A 125 -15.61 26.82 -13.01
N HIS A 126 -14.39 26.33 -12.81
CA HIS A 126 -13.56 26.59 -11.64
C HIS A 126 -12.66 27.79 -11.88
N VAL A 127 -13.00 28.93 -11.28
CA VAL A 127 -12.19 30.15 -11.37
C VAL A 127 -11.37 30.36 -10.10
N TYR A 128 -10.12 30.79 -10.27
CA TYR A 128 -9.23 31.08 -9.15
C TYR A 128 -8.40 32.35 -9.34
N ASN A 129 -7.96 32.88 -8.22
CA ASN A 129 -6.86 33.84 -8.11
C ASN A 129 -6.22 33.70 -6.72
N SER A 130 -4.91 33.96 -6.64
CA SER A 130 -4.18 33.86 -5.36
C SER A 130 -4.53 35.03 -4.44
N THR A 131 -4.64 34.74 -3.15
CA THR A 131 -5.05 35.70 -2.11
C THR A 131 -4.05 35.84 -0.96
N SER A 132 -3.03 34.97 -0.87
CA SER A 132 -2.07 34.98 0.23
C SER A 132 -1.24 36.24 0.35
N VAL A 133 -0.72 36.50 1.56
CA VAL A 133 0.20 37.61 1.83
C VAL A 133 1.37 37.61 0.86
N ALA A 134 2.05 36.48 0.72
CA ALA A 134 3.22 36.34 -0.14
C ALA A 134 2.90 36.67 -1.61
N GLN A 135 1.76 36.18 -2.13
CA GLN A 135 1.35 36.49 -3.52
C GLN A 135 1.00 37.94 -3.71
N ARG A 136 0.28 38.55 -2.77
CA ARG A 136 -0.10 39.96 -2.86
C ARG A 136 1.11 40.87 -2.84
N GLU A 137 2.06 40.64 -1.92
CA GLU A 137 3.23 41.50 -1.69
C GLU A 137 4.35 41.28 -2.70
N GLN A 138 4.68 40.04 -2.99
CA GLN A 138 5.88 39.70 -3.77
C GLN A 138 5.60 39.55 -5.26
N VAL A 139 4.43 39.02 -5.64
CA VAL A 139 4.10 38.69 -7.04
C VAL A 139 3.21 39.75 -7.69
N PHE A 140 2.03 40.00 -7.11
CA PHE A 140 1.08 40.93 -7.71
C PHE A 140 1.37 42.39 -7.38
N LYS A 141 1.97 42.61 -6.20
CA LYS A 141 2.19 43.98 -5.65
C LYS A 141 0.88 44.78 -5.62
N LYS A 142 -0.18 44.14 -5.07
CA LYS A 142 -1.56 44.65 -5.03
C LYS A 142 -2.11 44.64 -3.62
N SER A 143 -3.02 45.60 -3.36
CA SER A 143 -3.77 45.66 -2.11
C SER A 143 -4.81 44.51 -2.01
N LYS A 144 -5.36 44.29 -0.81
CA LYS A 144 -6.47 43.35 -0.58
C LYS A 144 -7.69 43.68 -1.46
N GLU A 145 -8.03 44.96 -1.57
CA GLU A 145 -9.17 45.44 -2.36
C GLU A 145 -8.96 45.17 -3.85
N GLU A 146 -7.74 45.39 -4.37
CA GLU A 146 -7.41 45.12 -5.76
C GLU A 146 -7.48 43.63 -6.08
N VAL A 147 -7.00 42.75 -5.19
CA VAL A 147 -7.05 41.29 -5.37
C VAL A 147 -8.49 40.79 -5.24
N MET A 148 -9.29 41.30 -4.30
CA MET A 148 -10.73 40.99 -4.19
C MET A 148 -11.47 41.40 -5.46
N LYS A 149 -11.10 42.56 -6.06
CA LYS A 149 -11.69 43.02 -7.32
C LYS A 149 -11.42 42.05 -8.47
N ILE A 150 -10.24 41.42 -8.54
CA ILE A 150 -9.94 40.37 -9.53
C ILE A 150 -10.93 39.23 -9.40
N ALA A 151 -11.17 38.74 -8.16
CA ALA A 151 -12.12 37.66 -7.89
C ALA A 151 -13.55 38.03 -8.31
N THR A 152 -14.03 39.17 -7.89
CA THR A 152 -15.41 39.63 -8.19
C THR A 152 -15.64 39.97 -9.65
N ASP A 153 -14.64 40.51 -10.35
CA ASP A 153 -14.74 40.79 -11.80
C ASP A 153 -14.76 39.43 -12.58
N GLY A 154 -13.94 38.47 -12.16
CA GLY A 154 -13.99 37.11 -12.68
C GLY A 154 -15.35 36.45 -12.48
N ALA A 155 -15.89 36.52 -11.26
CA ALA A 155 -17.20 35.99 -10.92
C ALA A 155 -18.34 36.59 -11.75
N LYS A 156 -18.33 37.90 -11.97
CA LYS A 156 -19.30 38.59 -12.83
C LYS A 156 -19.21 38.15 -14.28
N LEU A 157 -17.98 37.97 -14.76
CA LEU A 157 -17.74 37.52 -16.13
C LEU A 157 -18.22 36.09 -16.35
N LEU A 158 -17.94 35.16 -15.39
CA LEU A 158 -18.46 33.79 -15.44
C LEU A 158 -19.98 33.79 -15.57
N LYS A 159 -20.67 34.52 -14.69
CA LYS A 159 -22.13 34.61 -14.68
C LYS A 159 -22.68 35.09 -16.04
N ARG A 160 -22.11 36.15 -16.56
CA ARG A 160 -22.52 36.71 -17.87
C ARG A 160 -22.33 35.70 -19.01
N LEU A 161 -21.15 35.07 -19.09
CA LEU A 161 -20.86 34.14 -20.18
C LEU A 161 -21.65 32.83 -20.06
N ALA A 162 -21.97 32.39 -18.85
CA ALA A 162 -22.87 31.25 -18.63
C ALA A 162 -24.29 31.57 -19.11
N ASP A 163 -24.79 32.81 -18.89
CA ASP A 163 -26.10 33.22 -19.39
C ASP A 163 -26.12 33.36 -20.93
N GLU A 164 -24.96 33.59 -21.56
CA GLU A 164 -24.79 33.72 -23.01
C GLU A 164 -24.49 32.38 -23.71
N THR A 165 -24.26 31.28 -22.95
CA THR A 165 -23.82 29.97 -23.47
C THR A 165 -24.85 28.90 -23.12
N ASP A 166 -25.30 28.12 -24.11
CA ASP A 166 -26.19 26.99 -23.87
C ASP A 166 -25.49 25.90 -23.02
N GLY A 167 -26.13 25.49 -21.94
CA GLY A 167 -25.63 24.46 -21.02
C GLY A 167 -26.03 24.74 -19.58
N ASN A 168 -25.78 23.77 -18.71
CA ASN A 168 -26.00 23.91 -17.27
C ASN A 168 -24.63 24.09 -16.59
N PHE A 169 -24.30 25.31 -16.20
CA PHE A 169 -23.02 25.67 -15.60
C PHE A 169 -23.16 25.89 -14.10
N LEU A 170 -22.33 25.15 -13.34
CA LEU A 170 -22.06 25.40 -11.93
C LEU A 170 -20.74 26.17 -11.81
N PHE A 171 -20.60 26.93 -10.73
CA PHE A 171 -19.39 27.72 -10.52
C PHE A 171 -18.64 27.27 -9.29
N GLU A 172 -17.33 27.28 -9.43
CA GLU A 172 -16.40 27.07 -8.33
C GLU A 172 -15.43 28.25 -8.25
N TYR A 173 -15.16 28.70 -7.02
CA TYR A 173 -14.15 29.70 -6.74
C TYR A 173 -13.14 29.18 -5.72
N SER A 174 -11.84 29.36 -6.03
CA SER A 174 -10.73 29.09 -5.11
C SER A 174 -9.96 30.38 -4.80
N PRO A 175 -9.89 30.82 -3.53
CA PRO A 175 -8.86 31.73 -3.06
C PRO A 175 -7.54 30.97 -2.95
N GLU A 176 -6.80 30.88 -4.06
CA GLU A 176 -5.55 30.09 -4.12
C GLU A 176 -4.60 30.52 -3.00
N SER A 177 -3.83 29.59 -2.45
CA SER A 177 -2.99 29.77 -1.26
C SER A 177 -3.81 30.18 -0.02
N PHE A 178 -5.01 29.61 0.16
CA PHE A 178 -5.91 29.89 1.28
C PHE A 178 -5.21 29.79 2.63
N THR A 179 -4.41 28.74 2.86
CA THR A 179 -3.70 28.52 4.14
C THR A 179 -2.67 29.60 4.48
N GLY A 180 -2.18 30.35 3.49
CA GLY A 180 -1.31 31.52 3.65
C GLY A 180 -2.04 32.86 3.55
N THR A 181 -3.36 32.84 3.60
CA THR A 181 -4.24 34.04 3.54
C THR A 181 -4.81 34.31 4.93
N GLU A 182 -4.88 35.57 5.35
CA GLU A 182 -5.56 35.95 6.58
C GLU A 182 -7.03 35.48 6.52
N ILE A 183 -7.47 34.77 7.55
CA ILE A 183 -8.74 34.04 7.51
C ILE A 183 -9.97 34.98 7.30
N ASP A 184 -9.97 36.14 7.94
CA ASP A 184 -11.04 37.15 7.76
C ASP A 184 -11.06 37.69 6.34
N TYR A 185 -9.88 37.93 5.75
CA TYR A 185 -9.77 38.37 4.37
C TYR A 185 -10.19 37.28 3.37
N ALA A 186 -9.84 36.02 3.63
CA ALA A 186 -10.31 34.89 2.82
C ALA A 186 -11.84 34.78 2.85
N LEU A 187 -12.45 34.97 4.02
CA LEU A 187 -13.89 35.00 4.20
C LEU A 187 -14.53 36.18 3.43
N ASP A 188 -13.95 37.37 3.52
CA ASP A 188 -14.43 38.54 2.82
C ASP A 188 -14.41 38.36 1.30
N VAL A 189 -13.33 37.81 0.75
CA VAL A 189 -13.21 37.53 -0.70
C VAL A 189 -14.25 36.50 -1.14
N CYS A 190 -14.38 35.41 -0.41
CA CYS A 190 -15.38 34.37 -0.72
C CYS A 190 -16.81 34.96 -0.65
N ASN A 191 -17.13 35.71 0.38
CA ASN A 191 -18.42 36.36 0.52
C ASN A 191 -18.70 37.39 -0.59
N ALA A 192 -17.69 38.13 -1.05
CA ALA A 192 -17.81 39.05 -2.17
C ALA A 192 -18.12 38.34 -3.50
N VAL A 193 -17.52 37.16 -3.74
CA VAL A 193 -17.84 36.30 -4.89
C VAL A 193 -19.26 35.75 -4.76
N LEU A 194 -19.64 35.26 -3.58
CA LEU A 194 -20.98 34.75 -3.31
C LEU A 194 -22.08 35.82 -3.48
N ASP A 195 -21.80 37.06 -3.09
CA ASP A 195 -22.71 38.17 -3.31
C ASP A 195 -22.92 38.49 -4.81
N VAL A 196 -21.95 38.18 -5.67
CA VAL A 196 -22.10 38.28 -7.14
C VAL A 196 -22.96 37.15 -7.67
N TRP A 197 -22.71 35.92 -7.21
CA TRP A 197 -23.38 34.74 -7.73
C TRP A 197 -24.77 34.53 -7.16
N GLN A 198 -24.99 34.85 -5.87
CA GLN A 198 -26.26 34.71 -5.14
C GLN A 198 -26.82 33.29 -5.25
N PRO A 199 -26.10 32.27 -4.72
CA PRO A 199 -26.52 30.88 -4.81
C PRO A 199 -27.86 30.60 -4.12
N ARG A 200 -28.61 29.65 -4.67
CA ARG A 200 -29.96 29.29 -4.27
C ARG A 200 -30.07 27.77 -4.07
N PRO A 201 -31.12 27.24 -3.43
CA PRO A 201 -31.28 25.79 -3.24
C PRO A 201 -31.28 24.96 -4.53
N ASP A 202 -31.80 25.54 -5.63
CA ASP A 202 -31.85 24.95 -6.96
C ASP A 202 -30.59 25.18 -7.80
N TRP A 203 -29.68 26.03 -7.32
CA TRP A 203 -28.41 26.36 -7.99
C TRP A 203 -27.33 26.66 -6.96
N LYS A 204 -26.68 25.59 -6.48
CA LYS A 204 -25.57 25.66 -5.54
C LYS A 204 -24.27 26.01 -6.26
N VAL A 205 -23.35 26.65 -5.54
CA VAL A 205 -22.00 26.96 -6.00
C VAL A 205 -20.97 26.30 -5.10
N ILE A 206 -19.73 26.20 -5.55
CA ILE A 206 -18.64 25.58 -4.82
C ILE A 206 -17.67 26.67 -4.37
N ILE A 207 -17.32 26.68 -3.10
CA ILE A 207 -16.16 27.41 -2.57
C ILE A 207 -15.12 26.37 -2.18
N ASN A 208 -14.00 26.38 -2.88
CA ASN A 208 -12.92 25.44 -2.67
C ASN A 208 -11.77 26.12 -1.92
N LEU A 209 -11.37 25.57 -0.79
CA LEU A 209 -10.37 26.15 0.12
C LEU A 209 -9.07 25.35 0.06
N PRO A 210 -8.13 25.68 -0.87
CA PRO A 210 -6.99 24.82 -1.13
C PRO A 210 -5.88 24.98 -0.09
N VAL A 211 -5.34 23.83 0.35
CA VAL A 211 -4.02 23.76 0.98
C VAL A 211 -2.98 23.77 -0.15
N THR A 212 -2.83 24.89 -0.82
CA THR A 212 -1.90 25.03 -1.97
C THR A 212 -0.48 24.66 -1.57
N VAL A 213 -0.08 25.03 -0.34
CA VAL A 213 1.13 24.54 0.34
C VAL A 213 0.75 24.24 1.79
N GLN A 214 1.17 23.10 2.31
CA GLN A 214 0.97 22.79 3.73
C GLN A 214 1.88 23.64 4.60
N LEU A 215 1.31 24.57 5.35
CA LEU A 215 2.04 25.52 6.21
C LEU A 215 1.87 25.21 7.70
N SER A 216 0.83 24.45 8.06
CA SER A 216 0.41 24.23 9.46
C SER A 216 0.21 22.75 9.81
N LEU A 217 -0.16 22.50 11.05
CA LEU A 217 -0.64 21.20 11.50
C LEU A 217 -2.12 21.00 11.06
N PRO A 218 -2.57 19.73 10.87
CA PRO A 218 -3.92 19.44 10.36
C PRO A 218 -5.08 20.07 11.15
N HIS A 219 -4.95 20.18 12.47
CA HIS A 219 -5.98 20.79 13.30
C HIS A 219 -6.17 22.30 13.04
N VAL A 220 -5.13 22.98 12.55
CA VAL A 220 -5.24 24.40 12.18
C VAL A 220 -6.12 24.52 10.95
N TYR A 221 -5.88 23.71 9.92
CA TYR A 221 -6.71 23.69 8.71
C TYR A 221 -8.17 23.33 9.03
N ALA A 222 -8.40 22.30 9.85
CA ALA A 222 -9.74 21.95 10.31
C ALA A 222 -10.44 23.13 11.01
N SER A 223 -9.72 23.85 11.88
CA SER A 223 -10.27 25.05 12.55
C SER A 223 -10.58 26.18 11.56
N GLN A 224 -9.75 26.36 10.52
CA GLN A 224 -10.02 27.32 9.44
C GLN A 224 -11.29 26.92 8.66
N ILE A 225 -11.47 25.64 8.34
CA ILE A 225 -12.67 25.13 7.66
C ILE A 225 -13.91 25.31 8.53
N GLU A 226 -13.83 25.01 9.83
CA GLU A 226 -14.93 25.27 10.77
C GLU A 226 -15.34 26.73 10.77
N TYR A 227 -14.36 27.63 10.87
CA TYR A 227 -14.60 29.08 10.86
C TYR A 227 -15.26 29.53 9.56
N MET A 228 -14.70 29.15 8.41
CA MET A 228 -15.27 29.46 7.09
C MET A 228 -16.71 28.92 6.96
N SER A 229 -16.94 27.67 7.37
CA SER A 229 -18.27 27.04 7.33
C SER A 229 -19.30 27.78 8.18
N LYS A 230 -18.92 28.33 9.33
CA LYS A 230 -19.82 29.04 10.23
C LYS A 230 -20.14 30.48 9.82
N HIS A 231 -19.19 31.17 9.17
CA HIS A 231 -19.30 32.61 8.89
C HIS A 231 -19.56 32.94 7.41
N MET A 232 -19.49 31.94 6.54
CA MET A 232 -19.72 32.10 5.10
C MET A 232 -21.20 32.41 4.82
N LYS A 233 -21.45 33.44 4.02
CA LYS A 233 -22.78 33.76 3.51
C LYS A 233 -23.34 32.61 2.66
N TYR A 234 -24.66 32.46 2.66
CA TYR A 234 -25.36 31.46 1.84
C TYR A 234 -24.89 30.03 2.09
N ARG A 235 -24.36 29.71 3.28
CA ARG A 235 -23.70 28.43 3.58
C ARG A 235 -24.52 27.18 3.15
N GLU A 236 -25.83 27.20 3.31
CA GLU A 236 -26.74 26.14 2.93
C GLU A 236 -26.81 25.88 1.42
N ASN A 237 -26.45 26.90 0.61
CA ASN A 237 -26.40 26.84 -0.85
C ASN A 237 -24.96 26.78 -1.39
N VAL A 238 -23.98 26.59 -0.52
CA VAL A 238 -22.57 26.47 -0.87
C VAL A 238 -22.09 25.06 -0.58
N VAL A 239 -21.45 24.43 -1.55
CA VAL A 239 -20.67 23.21 -1.38
C VAL A 239 -19.26 23.62 -0.97
N LEU A 240 -18.88 23.30 0.27
CA LEU A 240 -17.55 23.62 0.79
C LEU A 240 -16.58 22.53 0.41
N SER A 241 -15.65 22.87 -0.47
CA SER A 241 -14.69 21.94 -1.07
C SER A 241 -13.28 22.09 -0.49
N LEU A 242 -12.54 21.00 -0.49
CA LEU A 242 -11.15 20.91 -0.06
C LEU A 242 -10.26 20.51 -1.22
N HIS A 243 -9.05 21.06 -1.28
CA HIS A 243 -8.02 20.70 -2.26
C HIS A 243 -6.65 20.67 -1.57
N PRO A 244 -6.34 19.62 -0.78
CA PRO A 244 -5.09 19.57 -0.06
C PRO A 244 -3.93 19.02 -0.89
N HIS A 245 -2.76 19.69 -0.81
CA HIS A 245 -1.46 19.12 -1.15
C HIS A 245 -0.81 18.44 0.06
N ASN A 246 0.31 17.75 -0.15
CA ASN A 246 0.91 16.84 0.84
C ASN A 246 2.34 17.24 1.25
N ASP A 247 2.68 18.53 1.23
CA ASP A 247 4.05 19.03 1.46
C ASP A 247 4.66 18.61 2.80
N ARG A 248 3.84 18.39 3.82
CA ARG A 248 4.24 17.96 5.16
C ARG A 248 3.91 16.49 5.44
N GLY A 249 3.43 15.73 4.44
CA GLY A 249 2.97 14.35 4.61
C GLY A 249 1.64 14.23 5.37
N CYS A 250 0.82 15.28 5.40
CA CYS A 250 -0.41 15.34 6.20
C CYS A 250 -1.68 15.52 5.34
N GLY A 251 -1.62 15.35 4.01
CA GLY A 251 -2.76 15.62 3.12
C GLY A 251 -4.01 14.82 3.48
N VAL A 252 -3.88 13.54 3.84
CA VAL A 252 -5.00 12.70 4.31
C VAL A 252 -5.55 13.25 5.63
N ALA A 253 -4.68 13.53 6.61
CA ALA A 253 -5.09 14.04 7.92
C ALA A 253 -5.76 15.43 7.84
N ASP A 254 -5.22 16.33 6.99
CA ASP A 254 -5.83 17.63 6.71
C ASP A 254 -7.27 17.43 6.21
N THR A 255 -7.47 16.51 5.28
CA THR A 255 -8.77 16.25 4.66
C THR A 255 -9.76 15.60 5.63
N GLU A 256 -9.33 14.57 6.37
CA GLU A 256 -10.20 13.89 7.35
C GLU A 256 -10.70 14.85 8.42
N LEU A 257 -9.81 15.64 9.00
CA LEU A 257 -10.19 16.60 10.04
C LEU A 257 -11.07 17.73 9.47
N ALA A 258 -10.79 18.20 8.25
CA ALA A 258 -11.60 19.22 7.60
C ALA A 258 -13.01 18.73 7.22
N LEU A 259 -13.17 17.45 6.85
CA LEU A 259 -14.49 16.82 6.65
C LEU A 259 -15.28 16.76 7.98
N LEU A 260 -14.63 16.39 9.09
CA LEU A 260 -15.25 16.48 10.40
C LEU A 260 -15.65 17.91 10.76
N ALA A 261 -14.86 18.90 10.33
CA ALA A 261 -15.08 20.34 10.56
C ALA A 261 -16.20 20.96 9.70
N GLY A 262 -16.75 20.21 8.72
CA GLY A 262 -17.94 20.62 7.98
C GLY A 262 -17.75 20.84 6.49
N ALA A 263 -16.68 20.35 5.88
CA ALA A 263 -16.54 20.30 4.43
C ALA A 263 -17.48 19.26 3.81
N ASP A 264 -17.86 19.48 2.57
CA ASP A 264 -18.84 18.67 1.82
C ASP A 264 -18.22 17.88 0.66
N ARG A 265 -17.08 18.35 0.14
CA ARG A 265 -16.48 17.88 -1.11
C ARG A 265 -14.95 17.83 -1.00
N VAL A 266 -14.34 16.94 -1.75
CA VAL A 266 -12.87 16.76 -1.79
C VAL A 266 -12.39 16.66 -3.23
N GLU A 267 -11.39 17.47 -3.58
CA GLU A 267 -10.56 17.32 -4.75
C GLU A 267 -9.25 16.61 -4.39
N GLY A 268 -8.86 15.66 -5.19
CA GLY A 268 -7.62 14.90 -5.00
C GLY A 268 -7.32 14.00 -6.20
N THR A 269 -6.31 13.18 -6.07
CA THR A 269 -5.85 12.29 -7.14
C THR A 269 -5.72 10.85 -6.69
N LEU A 270 -5.74 9.93 -7.62
CA LEU A 270 -5.37 8.55 -7.38
C LEU A 270 -3.88 8.51 -6.98
N PHE A 271 -3.57 7.77 -5.91
CA PHE A 271 -2.23 7.61 -5.35
C PHE A 271 -1.55 8.92 -4.91
N GLY A 272 -2.27 10.04 -4.86
CA GLY A 272 -1.75 11.30 -4.40
C GLY A 272 -0.81 12.03 -5.37
N ASN A 273 -0.86 11.74 -6.67
CA ASN A 273 -0.03 12.43 -7.65
C ASN A 273 -0.38 13.93 -7.75
N GLY A 274 0.60 14.76 -8.02
CA GLY A 274 0.43 16.22 -8.19
C GLY A 274 1.70 17.00 -7.99
N GLU A 275 1.58 18.30 -8.00
CA GLU A 275 2.69 19.23 -7.83
C GLU A 275 3.48 18.99 -6.54
N ARG A 276 4.80 19.12 -6.60
CA ARG A 276 5.75 18.96 -5.48
C ARG A 276 5.68 17.58 -4.84
N THR A 277 4.96 17.43 -3.73
CA THR A 277 4.75 16.18 -2.98
C THR A 277 3.42 15.51 -3.28
N GLY A 278 2.63 16.10 -4.19
CA GLY A 278 1.35 15.60 -4.64
C GLY A 278 0.14 16.17 -3.91
N ASN A 279 -1.04 15.73 -4.35
CA ASN A 279 -2.35 16.00 -3.77
C ASN A 279 -2.68 15.00 -2.65
N VAL A 280 -3.82 15.16 -2.00
CA VAL A 280 -4.36 14.11 -1.14
C VAL A 280 -4.64 12.85 -1.97
N ASP A 281 -4.23 11.69 -1.44
CA ASP A 281 -4.52 10.39 -2.03
C ASP A 281 -5.96 9.97 -1.73
N ILE A 282 -6.81 10.01 -2.76
CA ILE A 282 -8.23 9.64 -2.64
C ILE A 282 -8.41 8.17 -2.28
N ILE A 283 -7.54 7.27 -2.77
CA ILE A 283 -7.64 5.84 -2.44
C ILE A 283 -7.46 5.63 -0.95
N THR A 284 -6.41 6.21 -0.38
CA THR A 284 -6.15 6.13 1.06
C THR A 284 -7.31 6.71 1.86
N LEU A 285 -7.81 7.90 1.48
CA LEU A 285 -8.90 8.57 2.18
C LEU A 285 -10.21 7.77 2.12
N ALA A 286 -10.56 7.23 0.94
CA ALA A 286 -11.77 6.44 0.74
C ALA A 286 -11.72 5.10 1.50
N LEU A 287 -10.57 4.42 1.49
CA LEU A 287 -10.41 3.14 2.19
C LEU A 287 -10.31 3.32 3.71
N ASN A 288 -9.81 4.46 4.21
CA ASN A 288 -9.92 4.82 5.61
C ASN A 288 -11.40 4.92 6.06
N MET A 289 -12.29 5.49 5.23
CA MET A 289 -13.73 5.49 5.50
C MET A 289 -14.32 4.08 5.42
N TYR A 290 -13.94 3.31 4.42
CA TYR A 290 -14.42 1.94 4.22
C TYR A 290 -14.11 1.05 5.42
N THR A 291 -12.92 1.16 6.01
CA THR A 291 -12.52 0.41 7.21
C THR A 291 -13.27 0.85 8.49
N HIS A 292 -13.97 1.97 8.44
CA HIS A 292 -14.91 2.41 9.47
C HIS A 292 -16.38 2.06 9.16
N GLY A 293 -16.63 1.22 8.13
CA GLY A 293 -17.97 0.79 7.74
C GLY A 293 -18.76 1.84 6.93
N VAL A 294 -18.07 2.81 6.34
CA VAL A 294 -18.69 3.85 5.50
C VAL A 294 -18.38 3.60 4.04
N ASP A 295 -19.42 3.36 3.24
CA ASP A 295 -19.31 3.20 1.79
C ASP A 295 -18.78 4.51 1.15
N PRO A 296 -17.56 4.51 0.57
CA PRO A 296 -16.97 5.71 -0.03
C PRO A 296 -17.63 6.10 -1.37
N LYS A 297 -18.49 5.26 -1.94
CA LYS A 297 -19.11 5.44 -3.27
C LYS A 297 -18.09 5.46 -4.42
N LEU A 298 -16.90 4.93 -4.20
CA LEU A 298 -15.86 4.67 -5.18
C LEU A 298 -15.49 3.20 -5.14
N ASP A 299 -15.27 2.60 -6.30
CA ASP A 299 -14.94 1.18 -6.42
C ASP A 299 -13.44 0.96 -6.52
N PHE A 300 -12.85 0.46 -5.45
CA PHE A 300 -11.45 0.04 -5.35
C PHE A 300 -11.31 -1.47 -5.16
N SER A 301 -12.31 -2.24 -5.56
CA SER A 301 -12.30 -3.71 -5.43
C SER A 301 -11.22 -4.42 -6.25
N ASN A 302 -10.54 -3.73 -7.16
CA ASN A 302 -9.43 -4.28 -7.95
C ASN A 302 -8.26 -3.28 -8.04
N LEU A 303 -7.58 -3.03 -6.93
CA LEU A 303 -6.41 -2.16 -6.87
C LEU A 303 -5.25 -2.61 -7.79
N PRO A 304 -4.96 -3.92 -7.99
CA PRO A 304 -3.90 -4.32 -8.90
C PRO A 304 -4.11 -3.87 -10.36
N GLU A 305 -5.34 -3.96 -10.87
CA GLU A 305 -5.67 -3.48 -12.22
C GLU A 305 -5.55 -1.96 -12.30
N LEU A 306 -6.09 -1.25 -11.31
CA LEU A 306 -6.02 0.20 -11.21
C LEU A 306 -4.56 0.70 -11.17
N THR A 307 -3.72 0.07 -10.34
CA THR A 307 -2.29 0.39 -10.24
C THR A 307 -1.57 0.22 -11.58
N LYS A 308 -1.78 -0.92 -12.27
CA LYS A 308 -1.18 -1.15 -13.59
C LYS A 308 -1.59 -0.10 -14.62
N ALA A 309 -2.87 0.26 -14.66
CA ALA A 309 -3.38 1.29 -15.57
C ALA A 309 -2.77 2.65 -15.25
N TYR A 310 -2.75 3.03 -13.97
CA TYR A 310 -2.16 4.28 -13.49
C TYR A 310 -0.66 4.38 -13.85
N GLU A 311 0.15 3.37 -13.49
CA GLU A 311 1.60 3.37 -13.77
C GLU A 311 1.91 3.45 -15.27
N ARG A 312 1.13 2.75 -16.08
CA ARG A 312 1.28 2.79 -17.54
C ARG A 312 0.96 4.16 -18.13
N LEU A 313 -0.15 4.77 -17.70
CA LEU A 313 -0.63 6.04 -18.26
C LEU A 313 0.16 7.24 -17.75
N THR A 314 0.57 7.22 -16.48
CA THR A 314 1.31 8.32 -15.85
C THR A 314 2.82 8.18 -15.92
N ARG A 315 3.32 6.96 -16.12
CA ARG A 315 4.75 6.60 -16.02
C ARG A 315 5.34 6.82 -14.62
N MET A 316 4.46 6.94 -13.62
CA MET A 316 4.82 7.05 -12.21
C MET A 316 4.65 5.70 -11.54
N SER A 317 5.59 5.29 -10.70
CA SER A 317 5.48 4.06 -9.90
C SER A 317 4.77 4.33 -8.59
N VAL A 318 3.90 3.41 -8.17
CA VAL A 318 3.29 3.43 -6.84
C VAL A 318 4.31 2.96 -5.81
N TYR A 319 4.44 3.70 -4.71
CA TYR A 319 5.39 3.37 -3.65
C TYR A 319 5.06 2.01 -3.00
N GLU A 320 6.07 1.16 -2.76
CA GLU A 320 5.87 -0.21 -2.28
C GLU A 320 5.14 -0.30 -0.92
N ARG A 321 5.13 0.77 -0.15
CA ARG A 321 4.43 0.89 1.13
C ARG A 321 3.30 1.92 1.11
N GLN A 322 2.81 2.28 -0.08
CA GLN A 322 1.61 3.12 -0.21
C GLN A 322 0.44 2.45 0.54
N PRO A 323 -0.29 3.18 1.40
CA PRO A 323 -1.41 2.59 2.12
C PRO A 323 -2.38 1.83 1.19
N TYR A 324 -2.78 0.64 1.58
CA TYR A 324 -3.66 -0.31 0.87
C TYR A 324 -3.16 -0.82 -0.50
N THR A 325 -2.35 -0.07 -1.22
CA THR A 325 -2.01 -0.35 -2.63
C THR A 325 -0.60 -0.87 -2.84
N GLY A 326 0.34 -0.50 -1.98
CA GLY A 326 1.75 -0.87 -2.11
C GLY A 326 1.98 -2.39 -2.09
N GLN A 327 2.99 -2.85 -2.79
CA GLN A 327 3.29 -4.30 -2.90
C GLN A 327 3.53 -4.97 -1.54
N LEU A 328 4.04 -4.23 -0.56
CA LEU A 328 4.46 -4.78 0.73
C LEU A 328 3.42 -4.62 1.86
N VAL A 329 2.25 -4.04 1.58
CA VAL A 329 1.28 -3.70 2.64
C VAL A 329 0.50 -4.89 3.17
N PHE A 330 0.38 -5.97 2.39
CA PHE A 330 -0.26 -7.22 2.80
C PHE A 330 0.75 -8.35 3.04
N ALA A 331 2.02 -8.02 3.26
CA ALA A 331 3.07 -8.96 3.62
C ALA A 331 3.57 -8.68 5.04
N ALA A 332 3.83 -9.72 5.82
CA ALA A 332 4.45 -9.60 7.13
C ALA A 332 5.85 -10.23 7.12
N PHE A 333 6.83 -9.52 7.69
CA PHE A 333 8.23 -9.96 7.73
C PHE A 333 8.63 -10.53 9.10
N SER A 334 7.91 -10.17 10.16
CA SER A 334 8.13 -10.71 11.50
C SER A 334 7.39 -12.03 11.66
N GLY A 335 8.09 -13.08 12.10
CA GLY A 335 7.48 -14.38 12.33
C GLY A 335 6.33 -14.37 13.35
N SER A 336 6.39 -13.48 14.36
CA SER A 336 5.29 -13.30 15.32
C SER A 336 4.06 -12.67 14.68
N HIS A 337 4.22 -11.75 13.72
CA HIS A 337 3.12 -11.17 12.97
C HIS A 337 2.49 -12.19 12.02
N GLN A 338 3.31 -12.96 11.31
CA GLN A 338 2.86 -14.04 10.42
C GLN A 338 2.03 -15.08 11.18
N ASP A 339 2.53 -15.57 12.33
CA ASP A 339 1.83 -16.52 13.19
C ASP A 339 0.49 -15.95 13.72
N ALA A 340 0.48 -14.67 14.11
CA ALA A 340 -0.74 -14.02 14.57
C ALA A 340 -1.79 -13.85 13.45
N ILE A 341 -1.36 -13.48 12.24
CA ILE A 341 -2.25 -13.37 11.06
C ILE A 341 -2.81 -14.75 10.71
N ALA A 342 -1.97 -15.78 10.60
CA ALA A 342 -2.40 -17.13 10.28
C ALA A 342 -3.41 -17.67 11.29
N LYS A 343 -3.16 -17.48 12.60
CA LYS A 343 -4.10 -17.87 13.67
C LYS A 343 -5.39 -17.06 13.61
N GLY A 344 -5.29 -15.75 13.31
CA GLY A 344 -6.44 -14.88 13.13
C GLY A 344 -7.33 -15.31 11.97
N MET A 345 -6.75 -15.61 10.82
CA MET A 345 -7.47 -16.13 9.64
C MET A 345 -8.15 -17.45 9.95
N HIS A 346 -7.42 -18.41 10.52
CA HIS A 346 -8.00 -19.69 10.93
C HIS A 346 -9.15 -19.53 11.94
N TRP A 347 -9.00 -18.69 12.95
CA TRP A 347 -10.07 -18.38 13.90
C TRP A 347 -11.30 -17.78 13.19
N ARG A 348 -11.09 -16.88 12.21
CA ARG A 348 -12.17 -16.31 11.41
C ARG A 348 -12.90 -17.39 10.59
N ASP A 349 -12.16 -18.29 9.97
CA ASP A 349 -12.72 -19.41 9.19
C ASP A 349 -13.55 -20.37 10.06
N GLU A 350 -13.16 -20.57 11.32
CA GLU A 350 -13.93 -21.40 12.26
C GLU A 350 -15.14 -20.71 12.86
N LYS A 351 -15.04 -19.42 13.20
CA LYS A 351 -16.04 -18.68 13.98
C LYS A 351 -16.98 -17.84 13.14
N HIS A 352 -16.61 -17.52 11.89
CA HIS A 352 -17.39 -16.67 10.97
C HIS A 352 -17.89 -15.38 11.63
N PRO A 353 -17.02 -14.55 12.26
CA PRO A 353 -17.43 -13.31 12.90
C PRO A 353 -18.01 -12.33 11.88
N GLU A 354 -18.97 -11.51 12.32
CA GLU A 354 -19.62 -10.51 11.46
C GLU A 354 -18.65 -9.43 10.97
N HIS A 355 -17.69 -9.02 11.83
CA HIS A 355 -16.76 -7.92 11.53
C HIS A 355 -15.33 -8.42 11.30
N TRP A 356 -14.59 -7.65 10.51
CA TRP A 356 -13.17 -7.88 10.28
C TRP A 356 -12.34 -7.41 11.47
N ASN A 357 -11.47 -8.27 12.01
CA ASN A 357 -10.60 -7.96 13.15
C ASN A 357 -9.32 -8.81 13.18
N ILE A 358 -8.77 -9.13 12.01
CA ILE A 358 -7.53 -9.90 11.92
C ILE A 358 -6.34 -9.07 12.42
N PRO A 359 -5.50 -9.61 13.32
CA PRO A 359 -4.28 -8.92 13.77
C PRO A 359 -3.43 -8.44 12.61
N TYR A 360 -2.93 -7.20 12.66
CA TYR A 360 -2.04 -6.57 11.67
C TYR A 360 -2.64 -6.35 10.27
N LEU A 361 -3.88 -6.74 10.00
CA LEU A 361 -4.56 -6.50 8.72
C LEU A 361 -5.77 -5.58 8.96
N PRO A 362 -5.61 -4.25 8.73
CA PRO A 362 -6.69 -3.27 8.97
C PRO A 362 -7.86 -3.39 7.99
N ILE A 363 -7.67 -4.08 6.88
CA ILE A 363 -8.69 -4.35 5.85
C ILE A 363 -8.55 -5.80 5.38
N ASP A 364 -9.65 -6.40 4.93
CA ASP A 364 -9.59 -7.67 4.20
C ASP A 364 -8.92 -7.44 2.84
N PRO A 365 -7.79 -8.09 2.53
CA PRO A 365 -7.13 -7.94 1.23
C PRO A 365 -8.04 -8.25 0.04
N HIS A 366 -8.99 -9.18 0.19
CA HIS A 366 -9.94 -9.56 -0.87
C HIS A 366 -10.86 -8.40 -1.28
N ASP A 367 -11.21 -7.50 -0.36
CA ASP A 367 -12.05 -6.34 -0.65
C ASP A 367 -11.41 -5.38 -1.66
N VAL A 368 -10.10 -5.44 -1.79
CA VAL A 368 -9.32 -4.61 -2.73
C VAL A 368 -8.67 -5.41 -3.86
N GLY A 369 -9.12 -6.65 -4.07
CA GLY A 369 -8.64 -7.54 -5.14
C GLY A 369 -7.24 -8.07 -4.92
N ARG A 370 -6.82 -8.19 -3.64
CA ARG A 370 -5.53 -8.74 -3.25
C ARG A 370 -5.71 -9.94 -2.31
N GLU A 371 -4.63 -10.63 -2.07
CA GLU A 371 -4.55 -11.68 -1.07
C GLU A 371 -3.51 -11.31 -0.01
N TYR A 372 -3.62 -11.92 1.17
CA TYR A 372 -2.52 -11.88 2.11
C TYR A 372 -1.38 -12.70 1.51
N GLU A 373 -0.29 -12.03 1.18
CA GLU A 373 0.86 -12.64 0.52
C GLU A 373 1.71 -13.40 1.55
N SER A 374 1.22 -14.56 1.99
CA SER A 374 2.00 -15.50 2.81
C SER A 374 3.26 -15.98 2.08
N ASP A 375 3.21 -16.05 0.75
CA ASP A 375 4.29 -16.54 -0.10
C ASP A 375 5.41 -15.53 -0.35
N VAL A 376 5.22 -14.25 -0.01
CA VAL A 376 6.30 -13.26 0.04
C VAL A 376 6.95 -13.28 1.43
N ILE A 377 7.16 -14.47 2.00
CA ILE A 377 8.02 -14.62 3.17
C ILE A 377 9.47 -14.42 2.70
N ARG A 378 9.84 -13.16 2.61
CA ARG A 378 11.23 -12.76 2.43
C ARG A 378 11.90 -12.84 3.79
N ILE A 379 12.78 -13.81 3.96
CA ILE A 379 13.51 -13.99 5.20
C ILE A 379 14.70 -13.05 5.20
N ASN A 380 14.67 -12.09 6.11
CA ASN A 380 15.79 -11.21 6.41
C ASN A 380 16.29 -11.48 7.85
N SER A 381 17.32 -10.77 8.26
CA SER A 381 17.93 -10.87 9.59
C SER A 381 16.97 -10.66 10.77
N GLN A 382 15.78 -10.08 10.54
CA GLN A 382 14.73 -9.82 11.53
C GLN A 382 13.65 -10.92 11.56
N SER A 383 13.67 -11.86 10.61
CA SER A 383 12.68 -12.93 10.54
C SER A 383 12.86 -13.92 11.68
N GLY A 384 11.78 -14.26 12.38
CA GLY A 384 11.82 -15.17 13.52
C GLY A 384 11.98 -16.64 13.09
N LYS A 385 12.40 -17.50 14.05
CA LYS A 385 12.65 -18.94 13.87
C LYS A 385 11.48 -19.73 13.27
N GLY A 386 10.23 -19.26 13.46
CA GLY A 386 9.02 -19.89 12.95
C GLY A 386 8.80 -19.68 11.44
N GLY A 387 9.19 -18.53 10.91
CA GLY A 387 8.96 -18.19 9.51
C GLY A 387 9.70 -19.09 8.52
N ILE A 388 10.96 -19.44 8.81
CA ILE A 388 11.77 -20.31 7.95
C ILE A 388 11.20 -21.73 7.86
N SER A 389 10.79 -22.29 9.01
CA SER A 389 10.17 -23.62 9.04
C SER A 389 8.83 -23.65 8.33
N TYR A 390 8.03 -22.57 8.46
CA TYR A 390 6.77 -22.40 7.75
C TYR A 390 6.98 -22.37 6.22
N VAL A 391 7.98 -21.61 5.73
CA VAL A 391 8.32 -21.60 4.30
C VAL A 391 8.68 -22.98 3.78
N LEU A 392 9.50 -23.74 4.52
CA LEU A 392 9.91 -25.08 4.12
C LEU A 392 8.74 -26.07 4.16
N GLU A 393 7.81 -25.89 5.09
CA GLU A 393 6.61 -26.71 5.22
C GLU A 393 5.60 -26.43 4.10
N GLU A 394 5.16 -25.19 3.95
CA GLU A 394 4.12 -24.80 3.00
C GLU A 394 4.55 -24.92 1.52
N ASN A 395 5.77 -24.48 1.20
CA ASN A 395 6.21 -24.47 -0.20
C ASN A 395 6.84 -25.77 -0.66
N PHE A 396 7.35 -26.61 0.28
CA PHE A 396 8.17 -27.78 -0.10
C PHE A 396 7.83 -29.05 0.69
N GLY A 397 6.87 -29.01 1.60
CA GLY A 397 6.38 -30.16 2.35
C GLY A 397 7.32 -30.68 3.45
N PHE A 398 8.28 -29.89 3.93
CA PHE A 398 9.22 -30.30 4.98
C PHE A 398 8.68 -30.03 6.38
N HIS A 399 8.17 -31.07 7.06
CA HIS A 399 7.68 -30.97 8.44
C HIS A 399 8.82 -31.03 9.46
N ILE A 400 9.56 -29.93 9.61
CA ILE A 400 10.75 -29.87 10.45
C ILE A 400 10.41 -30.08 11.93
N PRO A 401 11.10 -31.02 12.65
CA PRO A 401 10.91 -31.24 14.07
C PRO A 401 11.06 -29.96 14.90
N GLY A 402 10.17 -29.76 15.89
CA GLY A 402 10.14 -28.50 16.67
C GLY A 402 11.49 -28.08 17.26
N LYS A 403 12.29 -29.06 17.73
CA LYS A 403 13.64 -28.82 18.27
C LYS A 403 14.68 -28.48 17.19
N MET A 404 14.50 -28.92 15.95
CA MET A 404 15.38 -28.61 14.82
C MET A 404 15.11 -27.22 14.22
N ARG A 405 13.89 -26.68 14.38
CA ARG A 405 13.48 -25.39 13.81
C ARG A 405 14.40 -24.24 14.20
N GLU A 406 14.93 -24.29 15.41
CA GLU A 406 15.84 -23.27 15.92
C GLU A 406 17.19 -23.30 15.20
N ASP A 407 17.78 -24.47 15.03
CA ASP A 407 19.06 -24.66 14.34
C ASP A 407 18.96 -24.28 12.86
N VAL A 408 17.92 -24.72 12.16
CA VAL A 408 17.64 -24.32 10.77
C VAL A 408 17.43 -22.80 10.66
N GLY A 409 16.72 -22.22 11.62
CA GLY A 409 16.49 -20.78 11.68
C GLY A 409 17.79 -19.98 11.76
N TYR A 410 18.69 -20.35 12.64
CA TYR A 410 20.00 -19.67 12.77
C TYR A 410 20.87 -19.88 11.53
N THR A 411 20.92 -21.07 10.98
CA THR A 411 21.71 -21.39 9.78
C THR A 411 21.29 -20.55 8.57
N VAL A 412 19.99 -20.48 8.29
CA VAL A 412 19.47 -19.71 7.15
C VAL A 412 19.68 -18.20 7.37
N LYS A 413 19.50 -17.73 8.61
CA LYS A 413 19.74 -16.33 8.98
C LYS A 413 21.20 -15.93 8.81
N ASP A 414 22.15 -16.75 9.25
CA ASP A 414 23.58 -16.49 9.09
C ASP A 414 23.99 -16.35 7.61
N VAL A 415 23.39 -17.16 6.73
CA VAL A 415 23.62 -17.06 5.28
C VAL A 415 23.03 -15.75 4.72
N SER A 416 21.83 -15.34 5.17
CA SER A 416 21.21 -14.08 4.77
C SER A 416 22.06 -12.88 5.20
N ASP A 417 22.55 -12.91 6.46
CA ASP A 417 23.38 -11.84 7.02
C ASP A 417 24.74 -11.73 6.27
N LYS A 418 25.39 -12.85 5.98
CA LYS A 418 26.66 -12.88 5.23
C LYS A 418 26.52 -12.40 3.78
N ARG A 419 25.38 -12.66 3.15
CA ARG A 419 25.13 -12.24 1.76
C ARG A 419 24.61 -10.80 1.67
N HIS A 420 24.20 -10.19 2.78
CA HIS A 420 23.49 -8.90 2.83
C HIS A 420 22.29 -8.87 1.87
N GLN A 421 21.64 -10.01 1.68
CA GLN A 421 20.51 -10.20 0.79
C GLN A 421 19.39 -10.95 1.47
N GLU A 422 18.19 -10.58 1.11
CA GLU A 422 16.99 -11.31 1.43
C GLU A 422 16.96 -12.66 0.69
N LEU A 423 16.58 -13.74 1.39
CA LEU A 423 16.50 -15.07 0.80
C LEU A 423 15.06 -15.38 0.38
N VAL A 424 14.88 -15.69 -0.89
CA VAL A 424 13.59 -16.20 -1.42
C VAL A 424 13.41 -17.68 -1.05
N PRO A 425 12.18 -18.23 -1.06
CA PRO A 425 11.91 -19.63 -0.65
C PRO A 425 12.84 -20.67 -1.28
N ARG A 426 13.20 -20.51 -2.55
CA ARG A 426 14.15 -21.40 -3.25
C ARG A 426 15.56 -21.35 -2.66
N ASP A 427 16.03 -20.19 -2.23
CA ASP A 427 17.35 -20.03 -1.60
C ASP A 427 17.36 -20.66 -0.22
N ILE A 428 16.25 -20.54 0.53
CA ILE A 428 16.07 -21.19 1.83
C ILE A 428 16.12 -22.70 1.67
N LEU A 429 15.39 -23.25 0.71
CA LEU A 429 15.42 -24.67 0.39
C LEU A 429 16.84 -25.14 0.01
N LYS A 430 17.55 -24.32 -0.77
CA LYS A 430 18.93 -24.61 -1.17
C LYS A 430 19.85 -24.69 0.05
N VAL A 431 19.80 -23.70 0.93
CA VAL A 431 20.59 -23.69 2.19
C VAL A 431 20.22 -24.88 3.06
N PHE A 432 18.92 -25.17 3.24
CA PHE A 432 18.47 -26.31 4.00
C PHE A 432 19.00 -27.64 3.43
N LYS A 433 18.94 -27.82 2.13
CA LYS A 433 19.45 -29.04 1.47
C LYS A 433 20.97 -29.15 1.57
N GLU A 434 21.70 -28.09 1.33
CA GLU A 434 23.16 -28.07 1.38
C GLU A 434 23.71 -28.35 2.78
N VAL A 435 23.00 -27.96 3.84
CA VAL A 435 23.48 -28.09 5.22
C VAL A 435 22.97 -29.36 5.90
N TYR A 436 21.75 -29.82 5.60
CA TYR A 436 21.11 -30.87 6.38
C TYR A 436 20.77 -32.13 5.61
N VAL A 437 20.55 -32.08 4.29
CA VAL A 437 19.94 -33.18 3.54
C VAL A 437 20.98 -34.01 2.81
N ASN A 438 21.02 -35.32 3.10
CA ASN A 438 21.88 -36.27 2.42
C ASN A 438 23.36 -35.85 2.40
N ILE A 439 23.86 -35.33 3.51
CA ILE A 439 25.26 -34.92 3.64
C ILE A 439 26.15 -36.16 3.57
N ASP A 440 27.03 -36.21 2.54
CA ASP A 440 27.84 -37.37 2.20
C ASP A 440 29.37 -37.15 2.39
N ASP A 441 29.75 -36.06 3.03
CA ASP A 441 31.13 -35.76 3.43
C ASP A 441 31.20 -35.63 4.97
N PRO A 442 32.16 -36.25 5.66
CA PRO A 442 33.24 -37.11 5.16
C PRO A 442 32.87 -38.55 4.81
N CYS A 443 31.68 -39.04 5.15
CA CYS A 443 31.25 -40.43 4.94
C CYS A 443 30.01 -40.52 4.05
N LYS A 444 30.14 -41.25 2.93
CA LYS A 444 29.05 -41.46 1.96
C LYS A 444 28.50 -42.87 2.07
N LEU A 445 27.16 -42.99 2.22
CA LEU A 445 26.47 -44.29 2.18
C LEU A 445 26.56 -44.88 0.77
N LYS A 446 27.02 -46.15 0.68
CA LYS A 446 26.98 -46.95 -0.53
C LYS A 446 25.86 -47.97 -0.49
N GLU A 447 25.82 -48.80 0.54
CA GLU A 447 24.82 -49.87 0.72
C GLU A 447 24.53 -50.08 2.20
N VAL A 448 23.32 -50.54 2.50
CA VAL A 448 22.93 -51.00 3.82
C VAL A 448 22.06 -52.24 3.71
N HIS A 449 22.41 -53.29 4.44
CA HIS A 449 21.68 -54.54 4.51
C HIS A 449 21.25 -54.82 5.96
N PHE A 450 20.04 -55.33 6.12
CA PHE A 450 19.47 -55.66 7.42
C PHE A 450 19.11 -57.15 7.47
N VAL A 451 19.49 -57.81 8.57
CA VAL A 451 19.10 -59.19 8.85
C VAL A 451 18.37 -59.24 10.18
N GLN A 452 17.11 -59.71 10.14
CA GLN A 452 16.32 -59.93 11.34
C GLN A 452 16.76 -61.24 12.00
N LYS A 453 17.05 -61.19 13.31
CA LYS A 453 17.36 -62.37 14.14
C LYS A 453 16.49 -62.36 15.40
N ASP A 454 16.41 -63.52 16.08
CA ASP A 454 15.62 -63.70 17.32
C ASP A 454 16.04 -62.71 18.43
N SER A 455 17.27 -62.22 18.40
CA SER A 455 17.84 -61.29 19.39
C SER A 455 17.96 -59.83 18.92
N GLY A 456 17.25 -59.40 17.86
CA GLY A 456 17.27 -58.03 17.32
C GLY A 456 17.61 -57.97 15.82
N ILE A 457 17.99 -56.78 15.37
CA ILE A 457 18.37 -56.53 13.97
C ILE A 457 19.88 -56.39 13.87
N GLU A 458 20.48 -57.07 12.92
CA GLU A 458 21.86 -56.83 12.51
C GLU A 458 21.89 -56.00 11.25
N ALA A 459 22.73 -54.94 11.25
CA ALA A 459 22.98 -54.08 10.10
C ALA A 459 24.41 -54.29 9.60
N GLU A 460 24.52 -54.41 8.29
CA GLU A 460 25.78 -54.32 7.56
C GLU A 460 25.71 -53.06 6.70
N ILE A 461 26.63 -52.11 6.92
CA ILE A 461 26.63 -50.80 6.24
C ILE A 461 27.97 -50.57 5.55
N SER A 462 27.94 -50.26 4.26
CA SER A 462 29.12 -49.87 3.48
C SER A 462 29.16 -48.34 3.37
N LEU A 463 30.21 -47.76 3.95
CA LEU A 463 30.47 -46.32 3.85
C LEU A 463 31.77 -46.07 3.10
N GLU A 464 31.78 -45.06 2.24
CA GLU A 464 32.98 -44.57 1.58
C GLU A 464 33.50 -43.32 2.30
N LYS A 465 34.75 -43.35 2.77
CA LYS A 465 35.45 -42.17 3.32
C LYS A 465 36.72 -41.93 2.51
N SER A 466 36.89 -40.75 1.96
CA SER A 466 38.03 -40.37 1.10
C SER A 466 38.25 -41.32 -0.07
N GLY A 467 37.15 -41.80 -0.72
CA GLY A 467 37.20 -42.73 -1.86
C GLY A 467 37.44 -44.20 -1.49
N VAL A 468 37.56 -44.53 -0.20
CA VAL A 468 37.81 -45.92 0.26
C VAL A 468 36.54 -46.47 0.93
N PRO A 469 35.90 -47.48 0.35
CA PRO A 469 34.75 -48.15 0.99
C PRO A 469 35.20 -48.98 2.18
N LYS A 470 34.45 -48.88 3.30
CA LYS A 470 34.59 -49.71 4.50
C LYS A 470 33.25 -50.30 4.89
N LEU A 471 33.31 -51.55 5.34
CA LEU A 471 32.15 -52.28 5.84
C LEU A 471 32.09 -52.21 7.37
N TYR A 472 30.91 -51.87 7.88
CA TYR A 472 30.65 -51.75 9.32
C TYR A 472 29.50 -52.66 9.70
N HIS A 473 29.60 -53.27 10.89
CA HIS A 473 28.59 -54.18 11.40
C HIS A 473 28.10 -53.74 12.77
N GLY A 474 26.80 -53.72 12.93
CA GLY A 474 26.16 -53.35 14.20
C GLY A 474 24.93 -54.18 14.48
N LYS A 475 24.56 -54.26 15.75
CA LYS A 475 23.36 -54.94 16.22
C LYS A 475 22.57 -53.99 17.11
N GLY A 476 21.25 -53.98 16.95
CA GLY A 476 20.38 -53.11 17.71
C GLY A 476 18.96 -53.67 17.85
N ASN A 477 18.15 -52.97 18.63
CA ASN A 477 16.74 -53.29 18.82
C ASN A 477 15.88 -52.95 17.59
N GLY A 478 16.34 -51.99 16.77
CA GLY A 478 15.75 -51.55 15.54
C GLY A 478 16.79 -51.28 14.47
N ARG A 479 16.34 -51.01 13.22
CA ARG A 479 17.24 -50.77 12.08
C ARG A 479 18.16 -49.57 12.28
N LEU A 480 17.59 -48.44 12.72
CA LEU A 480 18.37 -47.22 12.95
C LEU A 480 19.35 -47.40 14.12
N ASP A 481 18.93 -48.07 15.19
CA ASP A 481 19.79 -48.43 16.33
C ASP A 481 20.94 -49.31 15.93
N ALA A 482 20.69 -50.32 15.07
CA ALA A 482 21.74 -51.22 14.57
C ALA A 482 22.78 -50.45 13.72
N VAL A 483 22.34 -49.48 12.87
CA VAL A 483 23.24 -48.62 12.11
C VAL A 483 24.03 -47.67 13.04
N SER A 484 23.37 -47.05 14.02
CA SER A 484 24.02 -46.21 15.00
C SER A 484 25.13 -46.94 15.75
N ASN A 485 24.82 -48.17 16.21
CA ASN A 485 25.80 -49.03 16.90
C ASN A 485 26.95 -49.47 15.99
N ALA A 486 26.70 -49.68 14.68
CA ALA A 486 27.74 -49.93 13.70
C ALA A 486 28.70 -48.73 13.55
N LEU A 487 28.17 -47.54 13.45
CA LEU A 487 28.95 -46.30 13.34
C LEU A 487 29.78 -46.02 14.58
N GLN A 488 29.21 -46.11 15.78
CA GLN A 488 29.90 -45.83 17.04
C GLN A 488 30.98 -46.83 17.38
N ARG A 489 30.83 -48.12 16.99
CA ARG A 489 31.85 -49.15 17.25
C ARG A 489 33.14 -48.98 16.46
N HIS A 490 33.08 -48.27 15.36
CA HIS A 490 34.18 -48.16 14.40
C HIS A 490 34.68 -46.71 14.21
N SER A 491 34.15 -45.78 15.01
CA SER A 491 34.61 -44.41 15.12
C SER A 491 34.78 -44.05 16.61
N ASP A 492 35.64 -43.10 16.92
CA ASP A 492 35.76 -42.54 18.29
C ASP A 492 34.59 -41.63 18.67
N MET A 493 33.50 -41.65 17.89
CA MET A 493 32.33 -40.80 18.08
C MET A 493 31.38 -41.43 19.13
N HIS A 494 31.04 -40.62 20.13
CA HIS A 494 30.06 -41.01 21.13
C HIS A 494 28.89 -40.03 21.07
N TYR A 495 27.71 -40.52 20.71
CA TYR A 495 26.46 -39.77 20.66
C TYR A 495 25.27 -40.62 21.04
N SER A 496 24.15 -39.98 21.32
CA SER A 496 22.85 -40.64 21.46
C SER A 496 21.82 -40.01 20.50
N ILE A 497 20.95 -40.84 19.93
CA ILE A 497 19.83 -40.34 19.12
C ILE A 497 18.77 -39.78 20.07
N VAL A 498 18.50 -38.46 19.97
CA VAL A 498 17.53 -37.77 20.84
C VAL A 498 16.25 -37.39 20.13
N THR A 499 16.24 -37.43 18.80
CA THR A 499 15.05 -37.15 17.99
C THR A 499 15.10 -37.98 16.72
N TYR A 500 13.95 -38.56 16.38
CA TYR A 500 13.70 -39.22 15.10
C TYR A 500 12.27 -38.96 14.66
N GLN A 501 12.09 -38.45 13.43
CA GLN A 501 10.80 -38.25 12.78
C GLN A 501 10.93 -38.53 11.30
N GLU A 502 9.83 -38.97 10.68
CA GLU A 502 9.75 -39.25 9.25
C GLU A 502 8.35 -38.90 8.71
N HIS A 503 8.29 -38.53 7.45
CA HIS A 503 7.03 -38.30 6.74
C HIS A 503 7.23 -38.42 5.23
N ALA A 504 6.13 -38.47 4.47
CA ALA A 504 6.14 -38.41 3.02
C ALA A 504 6.20 -36.96 2.54
N LEU A 505 7.09 -36.61 1.60
CA LEU A 505 7.19 -35.27 1.01
C LEU A 505 6.06 -34.98 0.03
N ASN A 506 5.55 -35.99 -0.67
CA ASN A 506 4.52 -35.86 -1.69
C ASN A 506 3.44 -36.94 -1.51
N VAL A 507 2.26 -36.70 -2.06
CA VAL A 507 1.16 -37.66 -2.07
C VAL A 507 1.22 -38.50 -3.36
N GLY A 508 1.19 -39.83 -3.24
CA GLY A 508 1.13 -40.74 -4.38
C GLY A 508 2.13 -41.90 -4.30
N SER A 509 2.07 -42.85 -5.25
CA SER A 509 2.91 -44.06 -5.28
C SER A 509 4.40 -43.81 -5.54
N ASN A 510 4.75 -42.61 -6.05
CA ASN A 510 6.14 -42.18 -6.29
C ASN A 510 6.61 -41.16 -5.25
N SER A 511 6.01 -41.19 -4.04
CA SER A 511 6.36 -40.29 -2.96
C SER A 511 7.76 -40.56 -2.43
N GLN A 512 8.52 -39.50 -2.16
CA GLN A 512 9.79 -39.62 -1.43
C GLN A 512 9.52 -39.48 0.08
N ALA A 513 10.22 -40.29 0.87
CA ALA A 513 10.25 -40.14 2.32
C ALA A 513 11.33 -39.14 2.73
N CYS A 514 11.00 -38.31 3.73
CA CYS A 514 11.94 -37.45 4.43
C CYS A 514 12.05 -37.88 5.89
N ALA A 515 13.27 -38.10 6.36
CA ALA A 515 13.56 -38.38 7.74
C ALA A 515 14.45 -37.33 8.36
N TYR A 516 14.31 -37.12 9.67
CA TYR A 516 15.11 -36.20 10.48
C TYR A 516 15.68 -36.94 11.68
N VAL A 517 16.96 -36.77 11.93
CA VAL A 517 17.65 -37.35 13.09
C VAL A 517 18.40 -36.26 13.83
N GLY A 518 18.19 -36.17 15.13
CA GLY A 518 19.00 -35.36 16.06
C GLY A 518 19.90 -36.26 16.88
N VAL A 519 21.21 -36.06 16.84
CA VAL A 519 22.21 -36.76 17.64
C VAL A 519 22.79 -35.81 18.68
N GLN A 520 22.90 -36.26 19.91
CA GLN A 520 23.43 -35.50 21.03
C GLN A 520 24.78 -36.03 21.47
N GLU A 521 25.78 -35.18 21.52
CA GLU A 521 27.11 -35.44 22.03
C GLU A 521 27.13 -35.47 23.59
N PRO A 522 28.16 -36.04 24.20
CA PRO A 522 28.31 -36.04 25.67
C PRO A 522 28.38 -34.65 26.31
N ASN A 523 28.78 -33.62 25.54
CA ASN A 523 28.80 -32.21 25.97
C ASN A 523 27.39 -31.56 25.99
N GLY A 524 26.36 -32.26 25.50
CA GLY A 524 24.98 -31.81 25.45
C GLY A 524 24.57 -31.14 24.13
N ASN A 525 25.49 -30.88 23.22
CA ASN A 525 25.18 -30.29 21.90
C ASN A 525 24.38 -31.28 21.05
N VAL A 526 23.42 -30.76 20.29
CA VAL A 526 22.59 -31.55 19.38
C VAL A 526 22.88 -31.16 17.94
N THR A 527 23.27 -32.14 17.14
CA THR A 527 23.49 -31.95 15.69
C THR A 527 22.39 -32.66 14.90
N TRP A 528 21.92 -32.00 13.86
CA TRP A 528 20.78 -32.45 13.07
C TRP A 528 21.19 -32.89 11.67
N GLY A 529 20.52 -33.94 11.16
CA GLY A 529 20.60 -34.36 9.78
C GLY A 529 19.22 -34.73 9.22
N SER A 530 19.09 -34.63 7.93
CA SER A 530 17.89 -35.01 7.17
C SER A 530 18.27 -35.96 6.05
N GLY A 531 17.40 -36.92 5.72
CA GLY A 531 17.59 -37.86 4.62
C GLY A 531 16.35 -37.92 3.74
N ILE A 532 16.53 -37.88 2.43
CA ILE A 532 15.46 -38.00 1.44
C ILE A 532 15.77 -39.20 0.54
N HIS A 533 14.80 -40.13 0.45
CA HIS A 533 14.89 -41.29 -0.42
C HIS A 533 13.49 -41.86 -0.69
N GLU A 534 13.33 -42.65 -1.77
CA GLU A 534 12.08 -43.36 -2.06
C GLU A 534 11.76 -44.45 -1.02
N ASP A 535 12.79 -45.10 -0.47
CA ASP A 535 12.68 -46.04 0.64
C ASP A 535 12.87 -45.32 1.99
N ILE A 536 11.89 -45.47 2.88
CA ILE A 536 11.84 -44.80 4.19
C ILE A 536 12.99 -45.18 5.11
N ILE A 537 13.44 -46.43 5.02
CA ILE A 537 14.55 -46.95 5.82
C ILE A 537 15.87 -46.32 5.36
N THR A 538 16.08 -46.27 4.07
CA THR A 538 17.24 -45.58 3.46
C THR A 538 17.24 -44.10 3.80
N ALA A 539 16.07 -43.43 3.74
CA ALA A 539 15.95 -42.01 4.16
C ALA A 539 16.38 -41.82 5.62
N SER A 540 15.96 -42.72 6.51
CA SER A 540 16.32 -42.67 7.94
C SER A 540 17.82 -42.90 8.18
N VAL A 541 18.45 -43.83 7.44
CA VAL A 541 19.90 -44.07 7.51
C VAL A 541 20.67 -42.85 6.97
N LEU A 542 20.23 -42.27 5.86
CA LEU A 542 20.83 -41.05 5.30
C LEU A 542 20.71 -39.86 6.27
N ALA A 543 19.58 -39.71 6.97
CA ALA A 543 19.41 -38.69 7.99
C ALA A 543 20.40 -38.86 9.15
N LEU A 544 20.60 -40.09 9.64
CA LEU A 544 21.58 -40.39 10.69
C LEU A 544 23.00 -40.09 10.22
N ILE A 545 23.38 -40.54 9.02
CA ILE A 545 24.71 -40.25 8.44
C ILE A 545 24.92 -38.78 8.25
N SER A 546 23.91 -38.06 7.77
CA SER A 546 23.99 -36.59 7.64
C SER A 546 24.23 -35.90 8.98
N ALA A 547 23.57 -36.35 10.06
CA ALA A 547 23.78 -35.82 11.40
C ALA A 547 25.19 -36.13 11.90
N VAL A 548 25.68 -37.36 11.71
CA VAL A 548 27.02 -37.79 12.15
C VAL A 548 28.12 -37.09 11.36
N ASN A 549 27.96 -36.93 10.05
CA ASN A 549 28.92 -36.20 9.21
C ASN A 549 29.09 -34.74 9.64
N ARG A 550 28.09 -34.17 10.28
CA ARG A 550 28.13 -32.80 10.81
C ARG A 550 28.71 -32.69 12.21
N LEU A 551 28.89 -33.80 12.94
CA LEU A 551 29.62 -33.79 14.21
C LEU A 551 31.11 -33.53 14.04
N ASP A 552 31.69 -33.88 12.89
CA ASP A 552 33.11 -33.75 12.57
C ASP A 552 33.45 -32.38 11.94
N GLN A 553 32.45 -31.50 11.73
CA GLN A 553 32.61 -30.14 11.16
C GLN A 553 32.54 -29.06 12.27
#